data_b3d87e866c43305d3e08a5fb01ae9212
#
_entry.id   b3d87e866c43305d3e08a5fb01ae9212
#
_cell.length_a   1.000
_cell.length_b   1.000
_cell.length_c   1.000
_cell.angle_alpha   90.00
_cell.angle_beta   90.00
_cell.angle_gamma   90.00
#
_symmetry.space_group_name_H-M   'P 1'
#
loop_
_entity.id
_entity.type
_entity.pdbx_description
1 polymer ?
#
loop_
_entity_poly.entity_id
_entity_poly.type
_entity_poly.pdbx_seq_one_letter_code
_entity_poly.pdbx_strand_id
1 'polypeptide(L)'
;LQDLPLTPEMLQASEKQIEEAYYKAGEIYLYRLNDPEKALECFDAYIQRFKNTANLPMVYYLASTTALKAGKTAEAERYKTELTALFPESDFARGLQDPNYFRQVEDVLKMVEKKYQEAYRYYQKVYYHEAAQICDRILKAYPDNKLKANVLFLKAMCVVNTGSPQEAKNALEEVIAARPGKEILQVTSDILASLAVGE
;
A
#
# COMPACT_ATOMS: atom_id res chain seq x y z
N LEU A 1 31.87 -22.21 -8.10
CA LEU A 1 31.32 -21.58 -9.31
C LEU A 1 29.84 -21.88 -9.55
N GLN A 2 29.23 -22.86 -8.85
CA GLN A 2 27.81 -23.23 -9.05
C GLN A 2 26.81 -22.18 -8.54
N ASP A 3 27.23 -21.24 -7.69
CA ASP A 3 26.34 -20.26 -7.04
C ASP A 3 26.46 -18.84 -7.64
N LEU A 4 27.16 -18.68 -8.77
CA LEU A 4 27.27 -17.38 -9.43
C LEU A 4 26.03 -17.14 -10.31
N PRO A 5 25.41 -15.94 -10.24
CA PRO A 5 24.28 -15.59 -11.10
C PRO A 5 24.78 -15.40 -12.54
N LEU A 6 24.56 -16.42 -13.37
CA LEU A 6 25.05 -16.46 -14.75
C LEU A 6 24.02 -15.98 -15.79
N THR A 7 22.73 -15.81 -15.37
CA THR A 7 21.68 -15.26 -16.24
C THR A 7 21.17 -13.92 -15.70
N PRO A 8 20.56 -13.07 -16.55
CA PRO A 8 19.94 -11.82 -16.13
C PRO A 8 18.90 -12.02 -15.02
N GLU A 9 18.12 -13.11 -15.08
CA GLU A 9 17.08 -13.45 -14.08
C GLU A 9 17.70 -13.82 -12.73
N MET A 10 18.81 -14.62 -12.76
CA MET A 10 19.54 -14.97 -11.54
C MET A 10 20.21 -13.75 -10.92
N LEU A 11 20.74 -12.83 -11.75
CA LEU A 11 21.30 -11.57 -11.27
C LEU A 11 20.24 -10.69 -10.61
N GLN A 12 19.07 -10.54 -11.25
CA GLN A 12 17.96 -9.79 -10.68
C GLN A 12 17.46 -10.39 -9.37
N ALA A 13 17.36 -11.71 -9.28
CA ALA A 13 16.99 -12.40 -8.05
C ALA A 13 18.03 -12.17 -6.93
N SER A 14 19.32 -12.24 -7.26
CA SER A 14 20.42 -11.96 -6.33
C SER A 14 20.38 -10.51 -5.83
N GLU A 15 20.21 -9.53 -6.74
CA GLU A 15 20.10 -8.11 -6.37
C GLU A 15 18.91 -7.86 -5.43
N LYS A 16 17.77 -8.52 -5.67
CA LYS A 16 16.61 -8.44 -4.77
C LYS A 16 16.88 -9.02 -3.39
N GLN A 17 17.62 -10.14 -3.31
CA GLN A 17 18.03 -10.71 -2.03
C GLN A 17 18.99 -9.78 -1.26
N ILE A 18 19.90 -9.12 -1.97
CA ILE A 18 20.82 -8.14 -1.38
C ILE A 18 20.04 -6.90 -0.89
N GLU A 19 19.08 -6.42 -1.67
CA GLU A 19 18.17 -5.34 -1.27
C GLU A 19 17.45 -5.68 0.04
N GLU A 20 16.82 -6.84 0.10
CA GLU A 20 16.13 -7.32 1.30
C GLU A 20 17.08 -7.50 2.50
N ALA A 21 18.31 -7.96 2.26
CA ALA A 21 19.30 -8.17 3.30
C ALA A 21 19.74 -6.86 3.96
N TYR A 22 20.03 -5.81 3.20
CA TYR A 22 20.36 -4.49 3.74
C TYR A 22 19.21 -3.91 4.56
N TYR A 23 17.99 -3.99 4.03
CA TYR A 23 16.80 -3.53 4.72
C TYR A 23 16.60 -4.25 6.07
N LYS A 24 16.59 -5.59 6.05
CA LYS A 24 16.42 -6.41 7.25
C LYS A 24 17.53 -6.24 8.28
N ALA A 25 18.78 -6.11 7.82
CA ALA A 25 19.91 -5.84 8.70
C ALA A 25 19.73 -4.51 9.43
N GLY A 26 19.33 -3.46 8.72
CA GLY A 26 19.01 -2.15 9.32
C GLY A 26 17.90 -2.25 10.38
N GLU A 27 16.81 -2.97 10.09
CA GLU A 27 15.73 -3.20 11.07
C GLU A 27 16.21 -3.97 12.31
N ILE A 28 17.02 -5.01 12.13
CA ILE A 28 17.55 -5.81 13.25
C ILE A 28 18.44 -4.94 14.14
N TYR A 29 19.37 -4.17 13.57
CA TYR A 29 20.20 -3.26 14.33
C TYR A 29 19.35 -2.21 15.08
N LEU A 30 18.34 -1.63 14.40
CA LEU A 30 17.52 -0.58 14.99
C LEU A 30 16.62 -1.08 16.14
N TYR A 31 15.89 -2.19 15.88
CA TYR A 31 14.80 -2.61 16.78
C TYR A 31 15.17 -3.72 17.75
N ARG A 32 16.12 -4.59 17.37
CA ARG A 32 16.49 -5.74 18.22
C ARG A 32 17.79 -5.50 18.98
N LEU A 33 18.78 -4.91 18.33
CA LEU A 33 20.09 -4.68 18.91
C LEU A 33 20.23 -3.26 19.53
N ASN A 34 19.27 -2.38 19.24
CA ASN A 34 19.28 -0.98 19.65
C ASN A 34 20.60 -0.24 19.31
N ASP A 35 21.13 -0.55 18.13
CA ASP A 35 22.35 0.03 17.57
C ASP A 35 21.99 0.92 16.36
N PRO A 36 21.62 2.19 16.60
CA PRO A 36 21.20 3.10 15.53
C PRO A 36 22.32 3.46 14.57
N GLU A 37 23.59 3.39 14.99
CA GLU A 37 24.71 3.71 14.11
C GLU A 37 24.89 2.64 13.02
N LYS A 38 24.89 1.37 13.40
CA LYS A 38 24.93 0.26 12.43
C LYS A 38 23.68 0.17 11.58
N ALA A 39 22.54 0.53 12.14
CA ALA A 39 21.31 0.62 11.35
C ALA A 39 21.44 1.68 10.25
N LEU A 40 21.99 2.86 10.56
CA LEU A 40 22.26 3.91 9.57
C LEU A 40 23.22 3.46 8.47
N GLU A 41 24.30 2.75 8.82
CA GLU A 41 25.23 2.20 7.83
C GLU A 41 24.51 1.28 6.82
N CYS A 42 23.60 0.44 7.31
CA CYS A 42 22.79 -0.44 6.45
C CYS A 42 21.82 0.37 5.55
N PHE A 43 21.14 1.37 6.10
CA PHE A 43 20.22 2.22 5.34
C PHE A 43 20.95 3.10 4.32
N ASP A 44 22.12 3.65 4.66
CA ASP A 44 22.95 4.38 3.72
C ASP A 44 23.41 3.48 2.55
N ALA A 45 23.91 2.29 2.85
CA ALA A 45 24.32 1.33 1.83
C ALA A 45 23.16 0.95 0.91
N TYR A 46 21.95 0.78 1.47
CA TYR A 46 20.73 0.57 0.69
C TYR A 46 20.45 1.75 -0.24
N ILE A 47 20.39 2.99 0.31
CA ILE A 47 20.08 4.21 -0.44
C ILE A 47 21.10 4.44 -1.57
N GLN A 48 22.38 4.16 -1.32
CA GLN A 48 23.43 4.34 -2.33
C GLN A 48 23.31 3.33 -3.48
N ARG A 49 22.97 2.09 -3.19
CA ARG A 49 22.92 1.00 -4.16
C ARG A 49 21.60 0.90 -4.92
N PHE A 50 20.47 1.08 -4.27
CA PHE A 50 19.14 0.79 -4.81
C PHE A 50 18.34 2.08 -5.05
N LYS A 51 18.52 2.69 -6.23
CA LYS A 51 17.93 4.00 -6.55
C LYS A 51 16.47 3.95 -7.02
N ASN A 52 15.99 2.79 -7.50
CA ASN A 52 14.69 2.65 -8.16
C ASN A 52 13.86 1.50 -7.56
N THR A 53 13.78 1.44 -6.23
CA THR A 53 12.98 0.41 -5.55
C THR A 53 11.76 0.99 -4.87
N ALA A 54 10.71 0.19 -4.75
CA ALA A 54 9.47 0.60 -4.10
C ALA A 54 9.67 0.92 -2.60
N ASN A 55 10.67 0.33 -1.97
CA ASN A 55 10.98 0.52 -0.55
C ASN A 55 11.83 1.76 -0.26
N LEU A 56 12.38 2.41 -1.29
CA LEU A 56 13.31 3.53 -1.10
C LEU A 56 12.73 4.68 -0.25
N PRO A 57 11.46 5.12 -0.42
CA PRO A 57 10.88 6.14 0.44
C PRO A 57 10.83 5.74 1.92
N MET A 58 10.52 4.47 2.20
CA MET A 58 10.51 3.92 3.55
C MET A 58 11.91 3.91 4.16
N VAL A 59 12.94 3.52 3.39
CA VAL A 59 14.32 3.50 3.87
C VAL A 59 14.83 4.90 4.20
N TYR A 60 14.51 5.91 3.39
CA TYR A 60 14.80 7.31 3.71
C TYR A 60 14.13 7.75 5.01
N TYR A 61 12.86 7.38 5.22
CA TYR A 61 12.14 7.67 6.46
C TYR A 61 12.83 7.01 7.67
N LEU A 62 13.17 5.73 7.56
CA LEU A 62 13.90 4.99 8.60
C LEU A 62 15.27 5.61 8.87
N ALA A 63 16.03 5.99 7.84
CA ALA A 63 17.31 6.65 7.99
C ALA A 63 17.18 7.99 8.73
N SER A 64 16.20 8.83 8.35
CA SER A 64 15.95 10.11 9.03
C SER A 64 15.60 9.93 10.51
N THR A 65 14.65 9.05 10.82
CA THR A 65 14.21 8.80 12.21
C THR A 65 15.31 8.13 13.05
N THR A 66 16.12 7.26 12.44
CA THR A 66 17.25 6.59 13.10
C THR A 66 18.37 7.58 13.38
N ALA A 67 18.66 8.51 12.46
CA ALA A 67 19.64 9.57 12.65
C ALA A 67 19.24 10.48 13.81
N LEU A 68 17.96 10.84 13.94
CA LEU A 68 17.46 11.59 15.11
C LEU A 68 17.68 10.81 16.41
N LYS A 69 17.39 9.50 16.40
CA LYS A 69 17.61 8.62 17.56
C LYS A 69 19.10 8.52 17.96
N ALA A 70 20.00 8.59 16.97
CA ALA A 70 21.46 8.62 17.17
C ALA A 70 22.00 10.00 17.53
N GLY A 71 21.15 11.05 17.61
CA GLY A 71 21.58 12.43 17.86
C GLY A 71 22.21 13.13 16.66
N LYS A 72 22.14 12.53 15.46
CA LYS A 72 22.73 13.04 14.22
C LYS A 72 21.74 13.93 13.46
N THR A 73 21.41 15.09 14.02
CA THR A 73 20.35 15.97 13.48
C THR A 73 20.61 16.43 12.05
N ALA A 74 21.85 16.74 11.68
CA ALA A 74 22.18 17.18 10.32
C ALA A 74 21.94 16.07 9.28
N GLU A 75 22.30 14.82 9.61
CA GLU A 75 22.03 13.66 8.74
C GLU A 75 20.52 13.41 8.63
N ALA A 76 19.78 13.52 9.73
CA ALA A 76 18.32 13.36 9.73
C ALA A 76 17.63 14.37 8.80
N GLU A 77 18.02 15.64 8.84
CA GLU A 77 17.47 16.67 7.95
C GLU A 77 17.88 16.45 6.49
N ARG A 78 19.06 15.93 6.23
CA ARG A 78 19.47 15.54 4.86
C ARG A 78 18.54 14.46 4.31
N TYR A 79 18.33 13.35 5.03
CA TYR A 79 17.43 12.27 4.58
C TYR A 79 16.00 12.75 4.39
N LYS A 80 15.51 13.59 5.29
CA LYS A 80 14.18 14.20 5.19
C LYS A 80 14.05 15.07 3.94
N THR A 81 15.04 15.90 3.67
CA THR A 81 15.06 16.76 2.46
C THR A 81 15.09 15.93 1.19
N GLU A 82 15.93 14.90 1.14
CA GLU A 82 16.00 13.98 -0.01
C GLU A 82 14.68 13.22 -0.21
N LEU A 83 14.08 12.70 0.87
CA LEU A 83 12.78 12.02 0.80
C LEU A 83 11.69 12.93 0.27
N THR A 84 11.58 14.15 0.78
CA THR A 84 10.53 15.08 0.36
C THR A 84 10.74 15.61 -1.06
N ALA A 85 11.98 15.72 -1.52
CA ALA A 85 12.31 16.13 -2.88
C ALA A 85 12.05 15.01 -3.91
N LEU A 86 12.44 13.77 -3.58
CA LEU A 86 12.34 12.64 -4.50
C LEU A 86 10.95 11.98 -4.49
N PHE A 87 10.28 11.97 -3.34
CA PHE A 87 9.01 11.26 -3.13
C PHE A 87 7.98 12.11 -2.36
N PRO A 88 7.60 13.31 -2.86
CA PRO A 88 6.76 14.27 -2.12
C PRO A 88 5.38 13.71 -1.77
N GLU A 89 4.84 12.82 -2.60
CA GLU A 89 3.51 12.24 -2.42
C GLU A 89 3.51 10.95 -1.56
N SER A 90 4.67 10.48 -1.12
CA SER A 90 4.75 9.27 -0.30
C SER A 90 4.19 9.50 1.10
N ASP A 91 3.55 8.48 1.67
CA ASP A 91 3.11 8.48 3.07
C ASP A 91 4.28 8.76 4.05
N PHE A 92 5.49 8.35 3.66
CA PHE A 92 6.69 8.54 4.46
C PHE A 92 7.16 10.01 4.50
N ALA A 93 7.06 10.73 3.36
CA ALA A 93 7.34 12.16 3.32
C ALA A 93 6.32 12.94 4.16
N ARG A 94 5.03 12.60 4.04
CA ARG A 94 3.96 13.19 4.87
C ARG A 94 4.15 12.89 6.36
N GLY A 95 4.57 11.67 6.71
CA GLY A 95 4.85 11.27 8.10
C GLY A 95 6.03 12.01 8.74
N LEU A 96 7.02 12.47 7.96
CA LEU A 96 8.08 13.34 8.46
C LEU A 96 7.65 14.81 8.62
N GLN A 97 6.61 15.23 7.92
CA GLN A 97 6.04 16.59 8.03
C GLN A 97 5.03 16.70 9.18
N ASP A 98 4.20 15.66 9.37
CA ASP A 98 3.21 15.59 10.46
C ASP A 98 3.47 14.37 11.36
N PRO A 99 3.91 14.55 12.60
CA PRO A 99 4.13 13.44 13.54
C PRO A 99 2.88 12.59 13.84
N ASN A 100 1.67 13.11 13.58
CA ASN A 100 0.42 12.41 13.80
C ASN A 100 -0.09 11.70 12.53
N TYR A 101 0.56 11.90 11.38
CA TYR A 101 0.09 11.40 10.08
C TYR A 101 -0.25 9.91 10.11
N PHE A 102 0.66 9.06 10.54
CA PHE A 102 0.43 7.60 10.56
C PHE A 102 -0.69 7.20 11.51
N ARG A 103 -0.84 7.89 12.65
CA ARG A 103 -1.96 7.65 13.57
C ARG A 103 -3.29 8.05 12.94
N GLN A 104 -3.34 9.19 12.26
CA GLN A 104 -4.54 9.64 11.55
C GLN A 104 -4.94 8.65 10.43
N VAL A 105 -3.95 8.16 9.66
CA VAL A 105 -4.18 7.14 8.63
C VAL A 105 -4.70 5.84 9.24
N GLU A 106 -4.16 5.41 10.37
CA GLU A 106 -4.62 4.21 11.09
C GLU A 106 -6.04 4.38 11.63
N ASP A 107 -6.37 5.54 12.22
CA ASP A 107 -7.70 5.84 12.75
C ASP A 107 -8.74 5.87 11.63
N VAL A 108 -8.41 6.46 10.48
CA VAL A 108 -9.26 6.43 9.28
C VAL A 108 -9.45 4.99 8.80
N LEU A 109 -8.39 4.20 8.74
CA LEU A 109 -8.47 2.80 8.32
C LEU A 109 -9.41 1.99 9.23
N LYS A 110 -9.25 2.08 10.55
CA LYS A 110 -10.14 1.40 11.52
C LYS A 110 -11.61 1.82 11.35
N MET A 111 -11.84 3.10 11.09
CA MET A 111 -13.21 3.61 10.87
C MET A 111 -13.79 3.07 9.55
N VAL A 112 -13.01 3.04 8.48
CA VAL A 112 -13.41 2.49 7.19
C VAL A 112 -13.67 0.99 7.31
N GLU A 113 -12.78 0.24 7.95
CA GLU A 113 -12.96 -1.21 8.21
C GLU A 113 -14.26 -1.50 8.94
N LYS A 114 -14.56 -0.75 10.02
CA LYS A 114 -15.80 -0.92 10.77
C LYS A 114 -17.04 -0.69 9.90
N LYS A 115 -17.03 0.35 9.07
CA LYS A 115 -18.14 0.65 8.14
C LYS A 115 -18.23 -0.38 7.00
N TYR A 116 -17.10 -0.85 6.49
CA TYR A 116 -17.04 -1.92 5.50
C TYR A 116 -17.66 -3.22 6.04
N GLN A 117 -17.30 -3.62 7.25
CA GLN A 117 -17.89 -4.78 7.93
C GLN A 117 -19.40 -4.64 8.12
N GLU A 118 -19.89 -3.43 8.38
CA GLU A 118 -21.33 -3.14 8.44
C GLU A 118 -21.97 -3.34 7.05
N ALA A 119 -21.41 -2.76 5.99
CA ALA A 119 -21.89 -2.94 4.62
C ALA A 119 -21.91 -4.41 4.20
N TYR A 120 -20.83 -5.14 4.52
CA TYR A 120 -20.73 -6.57 4.22
C TYR A 120 -21.79 -7.41 4.93
N ARG A 121 -22.12 -7.10 6.18
CA ARG A 121 -23.23 -7.76 6.89
C ARG A 121 -24.60 -7.50 6.25
N TYR A 122 -24.85 -6.30 5.75
CA TYR A 122 -26.06 -6.02 4.96
C TYR A 122 -26.08 -6.81 3.66
N TYR A 123 -24.96 -6.85 2.95
CA TYR A 123 -24.83 -7.67 1.73
C TYR A 123 -25.13 -9.15 1.98
N GLN A 124 -24.56 -9.75 3.02
CA GLN A 124 -24.82 -11.14 3.40
C GLN A 124 -26.29 -11.42 3.71
N LYS A 125 -27.04 -10.43 4.18
CA LYS A 125 -28.47 -10.50 4.46
C LYS A 125 -29.35 -10.15 3.25
N VAL A 126 -28.73 -10.00 2.06
CA VAL A 126 -29.41 -9.66 0.79
C VAL A 126 -30.00 -8.23 0.79
N TYR A 127 -29.62 -7.38 1.74
CA TYR A 127 -29.96 -5.95 1.79
C TYR A 127 -28.96 -5.15 0.94
N TYR A 128 -29.01 -5.38 -0.38
CA TYR A 128 -28.01 -4.83 -1.31
C TYR A 128 -28.05 -3.32 -1.42
N HIS A 129 -29.25 -2.72 -1.32
CA HIS A 129 -29.39 -1.27 -1.41
C HIS A 129 -28.73 -0.56 -0.20
N GLU A 130 -28.97 -1.04 1.00
CA GLU A 130 -28.39 -0.54 2.24
C GLU A 130 -26.87 -0.73 2.25
N ALA A 131 -26.39 -1.89 1.80
CA ALA A 131 -24.96 -2.16 1.66
C ALA A 131 -24.29 -1.17 0.70
N ALA A 132 -24.88 -0.94 -0.48
CA ALA A 132 -24.39 0.02 -1.47
C ALA A 132 -24.35 1.45 -0.92
N GLN A 133 -25.41 1.90 -0.20
CA GLN A 133 -25.43 3.21 0.43
C GLN A 133 -24.32 3.41 1.47
N ILE A 134 -23.96 2.36 2.22
CA ILE A 134 -22.85 2.44 3.18
C ILE A 134 -21.53 2.56 2.41
N CYS A 135 -21.35 1.78 1.32
CA CYS A 135 -20.18 1.89 0.46
C CYS A 135 -20.03 3.30 -0.13
N ASP A 136 -21.11 3.89 -0.63
CA ASP A 136 -21.12 5.27 -1.15
C ASP A 136 -20.70 6.29 -0.09
N ARG A 137 -21.20 6.14 1.13
CA ARG A 137 -20.81 7.01 2.26
C ARG A 137 -19.31 6.87 2.61
N ILE A 138 -18.78 5.65 2.56
CA ILE A 138 -17.33 5.42 2.78
C ILE A 138 -16.52 6.11 1.68
N LEU A 139 -16.85 5.89 0.41
CA LEU A 139 -16.12 6.43 -0.73
C LEU A 139 -16.17 7.96 -0.80
N LYS A 140 -17.32 8.55 -0.41
CA LYS A 140 -17.49 10.00 -0.34
C LYS A 140 -16.69 10.62 0.82
N ALA A 141 -16.71 10.00 2.00
CA ALA A 141 -16.04 10.55 3.18
C ALA A 141 -14.52 10.30 3.18
N TYR A 142 -14.07 9.21 2.55
CA TYR A 142 -12.68 8.76 2.55
C TYR A 142 -12.26 8.30 1.14
N PRO A 143 -12.15 9.21 0.15
CA PRO A 143 -11.95 8.85 -1.25
C PRO A 143 -10.62 8.13 -1.54
N ASP A 144 -9.59 8.40 -0.72
CA ASP A 144 -8.25 7.82 -0.86
C ASP A 144 -7.93 6.77 0.23
N ASN A 145 -8.96 6.13 0.81
CA ASN A 145 -8.74 5.11 1.83
C ASN A 145 -8.08 3.83 1.26
N LYS A 146 -7.33 3.12 2.09
CA LYS A 146 -6.59 1.90 1.70
C LYS A 146 -7.48 0.73 1.29
N LEU A 147 -8.77 0.74 1.67
CA LEU A 147 -9.76 -0.29 1.31
C LEU A 147 -10.65 0.13 0.12
N LYS A 148 -10.32 1.21 -0.59
CA LYS A 148 -11.13 1.73 -1.69
C LYS A 148 -11.56 0.66 -2.69
N ALA A 149 -10.62 -0.16 -3.13
CA ALA A 149 -10.90 -1.24 -4.09
C ALA A 149 -11.87 -2.30 -3.52
N ASN A 150 -11.72 -2.65 -2.23
CA ASN A 150 -12.64 -3.58 -1.54
C ASN A 150 -14.05 -2.99 -1.41
N VAL A 151 -14.15 -1.70 -1.08
CA VAL A 151 -15.43 -0.99 -0.95
C VAL A 151 -16.12 -0.89 -2.30
N LEU A 152 -15.39 -0.53 -3.35
CA LEU A 152 -15.91 -0.51 -4.74
C LEU A 152 -16.36 -1.88 -5.18
N PHE A 153 -15.60 -2.93 -4.89
CA PHE A 153 -15.97 -4.30 -5.22
C PHE A 153 -17.26 -4.73 -4.52
N LEU A 154 -17.40 -4.48 -3.21
CA LEU A 154 -18.65 -4.78 -2.49
C LEU A 154 -19.83 -4.01 -3.06
N LYS A 155 -19.66 -2.72 -3.40
CA LYS A 155 -20.68 -1.90 -4.08
C LYS A 155 -21.04 -2.51 -5.43
N ALA A 156 -20.06 -2.87 -6.27
CA ALA A 156 -20.29 -3.51 -7.56
C ALA A 156 -21.06 -4.81 -7.42
N MET A 157 -20.74 -5.64 -6.42
CA MET A 157 -21.48 -6.86 -6.14
C MET A 157 -22.94 -6.60 -5.74
N CYS A 158 -23.23 -5.49 -5.05
CA CYS A 158 -24.61 -5.07 -4.80
C CYS A 158 -25.32 -4.73 -6.13
N VAL A 159 -24.65 -3.97 -7.01
CA VAL A 159 -25.20 -3.59 -8.33
C VAL A 159 -25.41 -4.82 -9.24
N VAL A 160 -24.49 -5.77 -9.24
CA VAL A 160 -24.65 -7.05 -9.97
C VAL A 160 -25.93 -7.78 -9.58
N ASN A 161 -26.35 -7.68 -8.32
CA ASN A 161 -27.54 -8.36 -7.81
C ASN A 161 -28.85 -7.56 -7.97
N THR A 162 -28.79 -6.26 -8.24
CA THR A 162 -29.99 -5.39 -8.23
C THR A 162 -30.15 -4.50 -9.45
N GLY A 163 -29.06 -4.27 -10.19
CA GLY A 163 -29.04 -3.37 -11.33
C GLY A 163 -29.19 -4.07 -12.68
N SER A 164 -29.18 -3.28 -13.73
CA SER A 164 -29.10 -3.77 -15.10
C SER A 164 -27.70 -4.30 -15.42
N PRO A 165 -27.55 -5.14 -16.47
CA PRO A 165 -26.23 -5.61 -16.93
C PRO A 165 -25.25 -4.47 -17.21
N GLN A 166 -25.73 -3.38 -17.80
CA GLN A 166 -24.88 -2.20 -18.08
C GLN A 166 -24.40 -1.47 -16.81
N GLU A 167 -25.26 -1.33 -15.80
CA GLU A 167 -24.87 -0.76 -14.50
C GLU A 167 -23.86 -1.65 -13.79
N ALA A 168 -24.08 -2.96 -13.81
CA ALA A 168 -23.15 -3.94 -13.26
C ALA A 168 -21.77 -3.86 -13.92
N LYS A 169 -21.73 -3.78 -15.27
CA LYS A 169 -20.52 -3.63 -16.05
C LYS A 169 -19.76 -2.36 -15.65
N ASN A 170 -20.43 -1.21 -15.61
CA ASN A 170 -19.84 0.08 -15.25
C ASN A 170 -19.24 0.02 -13.82
N ALA A 171 -19.97 -0.56 -12.86
CA ALA A 171 -19.50 -0.68 -11.49
C ALA A 171 -18.26 -1.58 -11.36
N LEU A 172 -18.19 -2.68 -12.11
CA LEU A 172 -17.04 -3.59 -12.14
C LEU A 172 -15.82 -2.95 -12.83
N GLU A 173 -16.02 -2.17 -13.89
CA GLU A 173 -14.95 -1.39 -14.54
C GLU A 173 -14.34 -0.34 -13.59
N GLU A 174 -15.16 0.29 -12.74
CA GLU A 174 -14.68 1.20 -11.69
C GLU A 174 -13.78 0.48 -10.67
N VAL A 175 -14.07 -0.78 -10.33
CA VAL A 175 -13.20 -1.61 -9.48
C VAL A 175 -11.84 -1.82 -10.13
N ILE A 176 -11.80 -2.17 -11.43
CA ILE A 176 -10.53 -2.37 -12.16
C ILE A 176 -9.72 -1.09 -12.21
N ALA A 177 -10.37 0.05 -12.47
CA ALA A 177 -9.73 1.36 -12.51
C ALA A 177 -9.07 1.75 -11.16
N ALA A 178 -9.60 1.25 -10.04
CA ALA A 178 -9.02 1.43 -8.71
C ALA A 178 -7.78 0.56 -8.44
N ARG A 179 -7.31 -0.23 -9.41
CA ARG A 179 -6.13 -1.11 -9.33
C ARG A 179 -6.16 -2.05 -8.11
N PRO A 180 -7.16 -2.92 -8.01
CA PRO A 180 -7.31 -3.85 -6.89
C PRO A 180 -6.17 -4.86 -6.82
N GLY A 181 -6.04 -5.55 -5.68
CA GLY A 181 -5.17 -6.71 -5.57
C GLY A 181 -5.58 -7.85 -6.50
N LYS A 182 -4.66 -8.79 -6.75
CA LYS A 182 -4.82 -9.87 -7.74
C LYS A 182 -6.12 -10.66 -7.59
N GLU A 183 -6.53 -10.98 -6.38
CA GLU A 183 -7.75 -11.77 -6.10
C GLU A 183 -9.01 -11.02 -6.55
N ILE A 184 -9.16 -9.76 -6.14
CA ILE A 184 -10.32 -8.93 -6.54
C ILE A 184 -10.31 -8.70 -8.04
N LEU A 185 -9.13 -8.45 -8.64
CA LEU A 185 -8.99 -8.27 -10.08
C LEU A 185 -9.48 -9.49 -10.86
N GLN A 186 -9.05 -10.70 -10.45
CA GLN A 186 -9.44 -11.94 -11.09
C GLN A 186 -10.97 -12.15 -11.03
N VAL A 187 -11.55 -12.08 -9.83
CA VAL A 187 -12.99 -12.25 -9.64
C VAL A 187 -13.79 -11.20 -10.42
N THR A 188 -13.35 -9.94 -10.41
CA THR A 188 -14.01 -8.87 -11.17
C THR A 188 -13.99 -9.15 -12.67
N SER A 189 -12.85 -9.59 -13.20
CA SER A 189 -12.69 -9.93 -14.63
C SER A 189 -13.55 -11.12 -15.03
N ASP A 190 -13.65 -12.15 -14.19
CA ASP A 190 -14.47 -13.34 -14.45
C ASP A 190 -15.97 -12.98 -14.51
N ILE A 191 -16.43 -12.11 -13.61
CA ILE A 191 -17.83 -11.62 -13.62
C ILE A 191 -18.09 -10.79 -14.88
N LEU A 192 -17.19 -9.88 -15.26
CA LEU A 192 -17.32 -9.10 -16.50
C LEU A 192 -17.41 -9.98 -17.73
N ALA A 193 -16.56 -11.03 -17.81
CA ALA A 193 -16.61 -11.99 -18.91
C ALA A 193 -17.95 -12.73 -18.96
N SER A 194 -18.52 -13.10 -17.81
CA SER A 194 -19.83 -13.77 -17.75
C SER A 194 -21.00 -12.88 -18.21
N LEU A 195 -20.94 -11.57 -17.90
CA LEU A 195 -21.95 -10.60 -18.34
C LEU A 195 -21.92 -10.40 -19.87
N ALA A 196 -20.71 -10.46 -20.48
CA ALA A 196 -20.55 -10.28 -21.93
C ALA A 196 -21.05 -11.49 -22.76
N VAL A 197 -21.17 -12.67 -22.17
CA VAL A 197 -21.67 -13.91 -22.86
C VAL A 197 -23.18 -13.98 -22.81
N GLY A 198 -23.86 -13.20 -21.99
CA GLY A 198 -25.31 -13.18 -21.82
C GLY A 198 -26.06 -12.17 -22.73
N GLU A 199 -25.31 -11.40 -23.53
CA GLU A 199 -25.82 -10.51 -24.59
C GLU A 199 -25.82 -11.26 -25.96
#